data_60465ec73173dad2d11e91549cf9210b
#
_entry.id   60465ec73173dad2d11e91549cf9210b
#
_cell.length_a   1.000
_cell.length_b   1.000
_cell.length_c   1.000
_cell.angle_alpha   90.00
_cell.angle_beta   90.00
_cell.angle_gamma   90.00
#
_symmetry.space_group_name_H-M   'P 1'
#
loop_
_entity.id
_entity.type
_entity.pdbx_description
1 polymer ?
#
loop_
_entity_poly.entity_id
_entity_poly.type
_entity_poly.pdbx_seq_one_letter_code
_entity_poly.pdbx_strand_id
1 'polypeptide(L)'
;KSTSLASMIGHRNHNSHGHIICVEDPIEFIHPHAGCMVTQREVGIDTISFEVALKNMLRQAPDVIMIGEVRTKETMEHAITFAETGHLCLCTLHANNANQALDRIIHFFPPERHTQLWMDLSLNMRGMIAQQLVPTPDGSGRRAVVEVLLNTPLASDLIRKGEVQKLKELMKRSNEQGMQTFDQALHTLYGRGEITYEDAIAHADSSNDLRLMIKLDKNEGRAPNAAPATGLQMESDPVEQSKIYR
;
A
#
# COMPACT_ATOMS: atom_id res chain seq x y z
N LYS A 1 -2.36 6.03 -5.03
CA LYS A 1 -2.64 5.68 -3.63
C LYS A 1 -4.14 5.54 -3.40
N SER A 2 -4.93 6.58 -3.65
CA SER A 2 -6.38 6.60 -3.44
C SER A 2 -7.09 5.47 -4.19
N THR A 3 -6.76 5.24 -5.46
CA THR A 3 -7.29 4.12 -6.26
C THR A 3 -6.99 2.76 -5.63
N SER A 4 -5.76 2.53 -5.15
CA SER A 4 -5.37 1.27 -4.51
C SER A 4 -6.13 1.07 -3.20
N LEU A 5 -6.27 2.13 -2.41
CA LEU A 5 -7.01 2.10 -1.15
C LEU A 5 -8.50 1.85 -1.39
N ALA A 6 -9.08 2.54 -2.38
CA ALA A 6 -10.47 2.31 -2.79
C ALA A 6 -10.71 0.87 -3.26
N SER A 7 -9.75 0.27 -3.99
CA SER A 7 -9.83 -1.14 -4.40
C SER A 7 -9.81 -2.10 -3.20
N MET A 8 -9.00 -1.83 -2.18
CA MET A 8 -8.97 -2.63 -0.95
C MET A 8 -10.29 -2.53 -0.18
N ILE A 9 -10.82 -1.31 -0.04
CA ILE A 9 -12.14 -1.06 0.59
C ILE A 9 -13.23 -1.78 -0.21
N GLY A 10 -13.24 -1.63 -1.55
CA GLY A 10 -14.19 -2.31 -2.42
C GLY A 10 -14.12 -3.83 -2.28
N HIS A 11 -12.92 -4.41 -2.30
CA HIS A 11 -12.74 -5.85 -2.09
C HIS A 11 -13.31 -6.30 -0.73
N ARG A 12 -12.97 -5.60 0.35
CA ARG A 12 -13.50 -5.91 1.69
C ARG A 12 -15.02 -5.78 1.74
N ASN A 13 -15.57 -4.73 1.14
CA ASN A 13 -17.00 -4.44 1.11
C ASN A 13 -17.82 -5.53 0.40
N HIS A 14 -17.30 -6.10 -0.70
CA HIS A 14 -18.00 -7.15 -1.45
C HIS A 14 -17.83 -8.56 -0.86
N ASN A 15 -16.70 -8.82 -0.22
CA ASN A 15 -16.32 -10.17 0.21
C ASN A 15 -16.45 -10.41 1.73
N SER A 16 -16.99 -9.44 2.49
CA SER A 16 -17.09 -9.55 3.93
C SER A 16 -18.31 -8.79 4.46
N HIS A 17 -18.50 -8.84 5.78
CA HIS A 17 -19.55 -8.12 6.50
C HIS A 17 -18.92 -7.22 7.57
N GLY A 18 -19.69 -6.27 8.06
CA GLY A 18 -19.30 -5.37 9.13
C GLY A 18 -19.37 -3.90 8.75
N HIS A 19 -18.67 -3.05 9.50
CA HIS A 19 -18.71 -1.60 9.35
C HIS A 19 -17.33 -1.07 8.95
N ILE A 20 -17.26 -0.40 7.81
CA ILE A 20 -16.08 0.31 7.32
C ILE A 20 -16.29 1.80 7.52
N ILE A 21 -15.38 2.48 8.22
CA ILE A 21 -15.43 3.93 8.37
C ILE A 21 -14.22 4.55 7.68
N CYS A 22 -14.48 5.51 6.80
CA CYS A 22 -13.46 6.26 6.06
C CYS A 22 -13.45 7.72 6.49
N VAL A 23 -12.28 8.33 6.67
CA VAL A 23 -12.08 9.77 6.83
C VAL A 23 -11.12 10.24 5.78
N GLU A 24 -11.53 11.19 4.96
CA GLU A 24 -10.82 11.62 3.75
C GLU A 24 -10.78 13.15 3.62
N ASP A 25 -9.83 13.65 2.84
CA ASP A 25 -9.64 15.08 2.58
C ASP A 25 -9.08 15.31 1.15
N PRO A 26 -9.99 15.39 0.13
CA PRO A 26 -11.41 15.08 0.09
C PRO A 26 -11.75 13.60 -0.16
N ILE A 27 -13.03 13.23 -0.22
CA ILE A 27 -13.51 11.92 -0.72
C ILE A 27 -13.30 11.86 -2.23
N GLU A 28 -12.44 10.92 -2.70
CA GLU A 28 -12.18 10.73 -4.13
C GLU A 28 -13.06 9.63 -4.75
N PHE A 29 -13.45 8.63 -3.97
CA PHE A 29 -14.27 7.49 -4.42
C PHE A 29 -15.44 7.27 -3.47
N ILE A 30 -16.64 7.18 -4.01
CA ILE A 30 -17.84 6.84 -3.24
C ILE A 30 -18.00 5.33 -3.20
N HIS A 31 -18.16 4.79 -2.01
CA HIS A 31 -18.36 3.37 -1.78
C HIS A 31 -19.82 3.08 -1.44
N PRO A 32 -20.58 2.41 -2.32
CA PRO A 32 -21.94 1.98 -1.99
C PRO A 32 -21.91 0.91 -0.88
N HIS A 33 -22.97 0.79 -0.12
CA HIS A 33 -23.14 -0.33 0.78
C HIS A 33 -23.31 -1.62 -0.04
N ALA A 34 -22.58 -2.70 0.35
CA ALA A 34 -22.68 -4.03 -0.23
C ALA A 34 -22.77 -5.07 0.90
N GLY A 35 -21.74 -5.90 1.10
CA GLY A 35 -21.66 -6.77 2.26
C GLY A 35 -21.38 -6.02 3.56
N CYS A 36 -20.71 -4.88 3.48
CA CYS A 36 -20.41 -4.01 4.61
C CYS A 36 -21.29 -2.73 4.58
N MET A 37 -21.52 -2.17 5.75
CA MET A 37 -21.93 -0.78 5.87
C MET A 37 -20.70 0.10 5.71
N VAL A 38 -20.74 1.08 4.80
CA VAL A 38 -19.62 2.01 4.59
C VAL A 38 -20.05 3.42 4.98
N THR A 39 -19.35 4.01 5.94
CA THR A 39 -19.52 5.40 6.36
C THR A 39 -18.32 6.20 5.91
N GLN A 40 -18.51 7.21 5.08
CA GLN A 40 -17.46 8.13 4.64
C GLN A 40 -17.68 9.51 5.24
N ARG A 41 -16.61 10.15 5.66
CA ARG A 41 -16.60 11.51 6.22
C ARG A 41 -15.53 12.34 5.54
N GLU A 42 -15.92 13.48 5.02
CA GLU A 42 -15.01 14.45 4.43
C GLU A 42 -14.62 15.53 5.44
N VAL A 43 -13.33 15.78 5.55
CA VAL A 43 -12.80 16.88 6.37
C VAL A 43 -13.22 18.21 5.76
N GLY A 44 -13.73 19.11 6.61
CA GLY A 44 -14.26 20.40 6.18
C GLY A 44 -15.75 20.39 5.79
N ILE A 45 -16.35 19.21 5.59
CA ILE A 45 -17.79 19.05 5.28
C ILE A 45 -18.48 18.31 6.43
N ASP A 46 -18.12 17.05 6.68
CA ASP A 46 -18.75 16.18 7.67
C ASP A 46 -18.06 16.22 9.04
N THR A 47 -16.83 16.68 9.07
CA THR A 47 -16.00 16.81 10.28
C THR A 47 -15.06 18.00 10.16
N ILE A 48 -14.73 18.63 11.27
CA ILE A 48 -13.84 19.80 11.31
C ILE A 48 -12.38 19.42 10.99
N SER A 49 -11.94 18.22 11.39
CA SER A 49 -10.56 17.73 11.20
C SER A 49 -10.49 16.21 11.30
N PHE A 50 -9.37 15.63 10.84
CA PHE A 50 -9.07 14.23 11.08
C PHE A 50 -9.13 13.86 12.56
N GLU A 51 -8.54 14.67 13.42
CA GLU A 51 -8.45 14.42 14.86
C GLU A 51 -9.85 14.31 15.50
N VAL A 52 -10.74 15.23 15.17
CA VAL A 52 -12.13 15.22 15.68
C VAL A 52 -12.90 13.99 15.20
N ALA A 53 -12.73 13.62 13.93
CA ALA A 53 -13.35 12.42 13.38
C ALA A 53 -12.83 11.14 14.09
N LEU A 54 -11.49 10.98 14.18
CA LEU A 54 -10.86 9.79 14.71
C LEU A 54 -11.13 9.58 16.21
N LYS A 55 -11.19 10.64 17.00
CA LYS A 55 -11.46 10.60 18.45
C LYS A 55 -12.75 9.86 18.82
N ASN A 56 -13.78 9.94 17.99
CA ASN A 56 -15.08 9.34 18.27
C ASN A 56 -15.34 8.06 17.46
N MET A 57 -14.38 7.62 16.67
CA MET A 57 -14.59 6.55 15.69
C MET A 57 -14.83 5.19 16.35
N LEU A 58 -14.08 4.85 17.39
CA LEU A 58 -14.23 3.58 18.11
C LEU A 58 -15.62 3.38 18.72
N ARG A 59 -16.33 4.46 19.02
CA ARG A 59 -17.71 4.39 19.56
C ARG A 59 -18.76 3.95 18.53
N GLN A 60 -18.37 3.87 17.27
CA GLN A 60 -19.25 3.49 16.16
C GLN A 60 -19.08 2.02 15.77
N ALA A 61 -18.33 1.24 16.58
CA ALA A 61 -18.04 -0.16 16.37
C ALA A 61 -17.56 -0.48 14.93
N PRO A 62 -16.48 0.15 14.42
CA PRO A 62 -15.94 -0.19 13.11
C PRO A 62 -15.20 -1.53 13.15
N ASP A 63 -15.23 -2.26 12.04
CA ASP A 63 -14.33 -3.40 11.80
C ASP A 63 -13.10 -2.95 11.02
N VAL A 64 -13.28 -1.99 10.12
CA VAL A 64 -12.22 -1.41 9.29
C VAL A 64 -12.27 0.10 9.39
N ILE A 65 -11.11 0.70 9.58
CA ILE A 65 -10.93 2.15 9.64
C ILE A 65 -9.99 2.56 8.50
N MET A 66 -10.42 3.49 7.65
CA MET A 66 -9.59 4.05 6.59
C MET A 66 -9.32 5.53 6.89
N ILE A 67 -8.04 5.88 6.95
CA ILE A 67 -7.55 7.24 7.07
C ILE A 67 -6.94 7.64 5.74
N GLY A 68 -7.55 8.57 5.03
CA GLY A 68 -7.16 8.97 3.67
C GLY A 68 -5.67 9.27 3.59
N GLU A 69 -5.16 10.05 4.55
CA GLU A 69 -3.72 10.28 4.71
C GLU A 69 -3.33 10.60 6.15
N VAL A 70 -2.09 10.24 6.49
CA VAL A 70 -1.46 10.58 7.77
C VAL A 70 -0.41 11.66 7.53
N ARG A 71 -0.68 12.86 8.06
CA ARG A 71 0.21 14.03 7.95
C ARG A 71 0.83 14.42 9.28
N THR A 72 0.22 14.05 10.39
CA THR A 72 0.59 14.52 11.74
C THR A 72 0.84 13.36 12.70
N LYS A 73 1.55 13.66 13.79
CA LYS A 73 1.79 12.73 14.89
C LYS A 73 0.47 12.20 15.47
N GLU A 74 -0.48 13.10 15.72
CA GLU A 74 -1.76 12.78 16.35
C GLU A 74 -2.56 11.79 15.51
N THR A 75 -2.61 12.00 14.18
CA THR A 75 -3.26 11.06 13.25
C THR A 75 -2.58 9.70 13.24
N MET A 76 -1.24 9.66 13.32
CA MET A 76 -0.50 8.40 13.39
C MET A 76 -0.73 7.68 14.73
N GLU A 77 -0.78 8.40 15.84
CA GLU A 77 -1.11 7.83 17.16
C GLU A 77 -2.50 7.17 17.16
N HIS A 78 -3.48 7.78 16.53
CA HIS A 78 -4.80 7.17 16.33
C HIS A 78 -4.73 5.89 15.49
N ALA A 79 -4.00 5.91 14.37
CA ALA A 79 -3.86 4.74 13.50
C ALA A 79 -3.24 3.55 14.24
N ILE A 80 -2.21 3.78 15.05
CA ILE A 80 -1.56 2.76 15.87
C ILE A 80 -2.54 2.24 16.93
N THR A 81 -3.21 3.13 17.65
CA THR A 81 -4.20 2.76 18.69
C THR A 81 -5.34 1.91 18.11
N PHE A 82 -5.81 2.22 16.90
CA PHE A 82 -6.85 1.41 16.24
C PHE A 82 -6.34 0.00 15.93
N ALA A 83 -5.11 -0.13 15.43
CA ALA A 83 -4.49 -1.42 15.16
C ALA A 83 -4.28 -2.23 16.46
N GLU A 84 -3.82 -1.60 17.55
CA GLU A 84 -3.63 -2.21 18.86
C GLU A 84 -4.95 -2.72 19.48
N THR A 85 -6.05 -2.02 19.22
CA THR A 85 -7.37 -2.40 19.68
C THR A 85 -8.09 -3.41 18.77
N GLY A 86 -7.38 -3.95 17.77
CA GLY A 86 -7.84 -5.08 16.95
C GLY A 86 -8.57 -4.70 15.67
N HIS A 87 -8.65 -3.41 15.32
CA HIS A 87 -9.27 -2.94 14.08
C HIS A 87 -8.29 -3.03 12.91
N LEU A 88 -8.78 -3.36 11.71
CA LEU A 88 -7.99 -3.19 10.51
C LEU A 88 -7.92 -1.69 10.16
N CYS A 89 -6.74 -1.09 10.36
CA CYS A 89 -6.51 0.30 10.01
C CYS A 89 -5.75 0.39 8.68
N LEU A 90 -6.34 1.04 7.69
CA LEU A 90 -5.75 1.36 6.39
C LEU A 90 -5.47 2.86 6.33
N CYS A 91 -4.25 3.23 5.96
CA CYS A 91 -3.89 4.65 5.82
C CYS A 91 -2.88 4.87 4.70
N THR A 92 -2.76 6.11 4.22
CA THR A 92 -1.71 6.49 3.29
C THR A 92 -0.67 7.41 3.92
N LEU A 93 0.54 7.30 3.40
CA LEU A 93 1.68 8.15 3.73
C LEU A 93 2.30 8.74 2.45
N HIS A 94 2.92 9.89 2.55
CA HIS A 94 3.73 10.47 1.49
C HIS A 94 5.17 9.97 1.60
N ALA A 95 5.42 8.75 1.12
CA ALA A 95 6.74 8.14 1.05
C ALA A 95 6.90 7.42 -0.29
N ASN A 96 8.14 7.24 -0.74
CA ASN A 96 8.43 6.64 -2.04
C ASN A 96 8.51 5.10 -1.98
N ASN A 97 8.92 4.54 -0.83
CA ASN A 97 9.04 3.10 -0.60
C ASN A 97 8.77 2.76 0.88
N ALA A 98 8.77 1.47 1.20
CA ALA A 98 8.47 0.98 2.56
C ALA A 98 9.49 1.47 3.61
N ASN A 99 10.79 1.50 3.29
CA ASN A 99 11.80 1.98 4.19
C ASN A 99 11.59 3.45 4.55
N GLN A 100 11.37 4.30 3.54
CA GLN A 100 11.07 5.73 3.75
C GLN A 100 9.75 5.94 4.49
N ALA A 101 8.77 5.06 4.31
CA ALA A 101 7.52 5.12 5.06
C ALA A 101 7.76 4.86 6.56
N LEU A 102 8.55 3.85 6.90
CA LEU A 102 8.93 3.56 8.29
C LEU A 102 9.73 4.71 8.90
N ASP A 103 10.74 5.22 8.20
CA ASP A 103 11.53 6.38 8.65
C ASP A 103 10.63 7.59 8.89
N ARG A 104 9.66 7.85 8.00
CA ARG A 104 8.72 8.95 8.14
C ARG A 104 7.82 8.78 9.37
N ILE A 105 7.32 7.58 9.62
CA ILE A 105 6.53 7.29 10.83
C ILE A 105 7.34 7.60 12.09
N ILE A 106 8.59 7.14 12.15
CA ILE A 106 9.47 7.40 13.31
C ILE A 106 9.70 8.89 13.51
N HIS A 107 9.90 9.66 12.44
CA HIS A 107 10.13 11.10 12.52
C HIS A 107 8.90 11.93 12.93
N PHE A 108 7.69 11.38 12.97
CA PHE A 108 6.56 12.06 13.60
C PHE A 108 6.70 12.15 15.12
N PHE A 109 7.55 11.32 15.73
CA PHE A 109 7.64 11.18 17.18
C PHE A 109 9.00 11.63 17.71
N PRO A 110 9.07 12.12 18.96
CA PRO A 110 10.33 12.48 19.56
C PRO A 110 11.18 11.22 19.87
N PRO A 111 12.53 11.35 19.92
CA PRO A 111 13.46 10.22 20.06
C PRO A 111 13.15 9.28 21.23
N GLU A 112 12.63 9.81 22.34
CA GLU A 112 12.29 9.06 23.55
C GLU A 112 11.19 8.03 23.32
N ARG A 113 10.36 8.23 22.28
CA ARG A 113 9.26 7.34 21.89
C ARG A 113 9.67 6.31 20.85
N HIS A 114 10.84 6.42 20.22
CA HIS A 114 11.21 5.59 19.06
C HIS A 114 11.27 4.09 19.40
N THR A 115 11.83 3.73 20.55
CA THR A 115 11.92 2.31 20.97
C THR A 115 10.53 1.67 21.12
N GLN A 116 9.60 2.37 21.77
CA GLN A 116 8.22 1.89 21.90
C GLN A 116 7.54 1.83 20.55
N LEU A 117 7.71 2.85 19.72
CA LEU A 117 7.08 2.91 18.40
C LEU A 117 7.55 1.77 17.47
N TRP A 118 8.84 1.40 17.50
CA TRP A 118 9.33 0.23 16.77
C TRP A 118 8.67 -1.06 17.26
N MET A 119 8.46 -1.19 18.57
CA MET A 119 7.75 -2.33 19.15
C MET A 119 6.30 -2.36 18.63
N ASP A 120 5.57 -1.25 18.73
CA ASP A 120 4.17 -1.13 18.33
C ASP A 120 3.99 -1.45 16.84
N LEU A 121 4.85 -0.90 15.98
CA LEU A 121 4.85 -1.20 14.55
C LEU A 121 5.15 -2.68 14.26
N SER A 122 6.13 -3.27 14.96
CA SER A 122 6.50 -4.67 14.76
C SER A 122 5.35 -5.64 15.06
N LEU A 123 4.51 -5.30 16.02
CA LEU A 123 3.39 -6.15 16.46
C LEU A 123 2.11 -5.90 15.63
N ASN A 124 1.82 -4.64 15.31
CA ASN A 124 0.50 -4.24 14.80
C ASN A 124 0.47 -4.01 13.29
N MET A 125 1.61 -3.69 12.65
CA MET A 125 1.65 -3.53 11.20
C MET A 125 1.35 -4.85 10.50
N ARG A 126 0.58 -4.82 9.42
CA ARG A 126 0.30 -5.98 8.55
C ARG A 126 1.15 -5.96 7.30
N GLY A 127 1.35 -4.81 6.72
CA GLY A 127 2.19 -4.64 5.53
C GLY A 127 2.25 -3.19 5.08
N MET A 128 3.12 -2.94 4.12
CA MET A 128 3.24 -1.66 3.42
C MET A 128 3.24 -1.91 1.92
N ILE A 129 2.49 -1.08 1.20
CA ILE A 129 2.43 -1.11 -0.25
C ILE A 129 2.86 0.28 -0.75
N ALA A 130 3.96 0.33 -1.49
CA ALA A 130 4.38 1.52 -2.18
C ALA A 130 4.10 1.40 -3.68
N GLN A 131 3.84 2.51 -4.34
CA GLN A 131 3.42 2.52 -5.74
C GLN A 131 4.02 3.69 -6.49
N GLN A 132 4.51 3.40 -7.71
CA GLN A 132 4.92 4.39 -8.70
C GLN A 132 4.15 4.16 -10.00
N LEU A 133 4.05 5.20 -10.83
CA LEU A 133 3.43 5.11 -12.17
C LEU A 133 4.51 5.37 -13.21
N VAL A 134 4.74 4.39 -14.08
CA VAL A 134 5.73 4.44 -15.15
C VAL A 134 5.02 4.51 -16.52
N PRO A 135 5.44 5.36 -17.47
CA PRO A 135 4.83 5.45 -18.77
C PRO A 135 4.87 4.12 -19.54
N THR A 136 3.84 3.86 -20.36
CA THR A 136 3.86 2.79 -21.36
C THR A 136 4.76 3.18 -22.55
N PRO A 137 5.34 2.20 -23.28
CA PRO A 137 6.26 2.48 -24.40
C PRO A 137 5.66 3.36 -25.49
N ASP A 138 4.35 3.28 -25.71
CA ASP A 138 3.60 4.08 -26.67
C ASP A 138 3.17 5.45 -26.14
N GLY A 139 3.44 5.76 -24.87
CA GLY A 139 3.05 6.99 -24.21
C GLY A 139 1.55 7.17 -23.97
N SER A 140 0.72 6.18 -24.30
CA SER A 140 -0.75 6.26 -24.20
C SER A 140 -1.25 6.17 -22.77
N GLY A 141 -0.46 5.61 -21.86
CA GLY A 141 -0.87 5.34 -20.49
C GLY A 141 0.28 5.20 -19.51
N ARG A 142 -0.02 4.64 -18.35
CA ARG A 142 0.96 4.35 -17.30
C ARG A 142 0.72 2.97 -16.70
N ARG A 143 1.81 2.32 -16.26
CA ARG A 143 1.79 1.08 -15.50
C ARG A 143 2.09 1.35 -14.04
N ALA A 144 1.32 0.71 -13.17
CA ALA A 144 1.61 0.74 -11.73
C ALA A 144 2.75 -0.23 -11.42
N VAL A 145 3.83 0.30 -10.88
CA VAL A 145 4.92 -0.47 -10.29
C VAL A 145 4.67 -0.50 -8.80
N VAL A 146 4.65 -1.68 -8.20
CA VAL A 146 4.23 -1.87 -6.80
C VAL A 146 5.34 -2.57 -6.02
N GLU A 147 5.68 -2.00 -4.88
CA GLU A 147 6.50 -2.62 -3.85
C GLU A 147 5.60 -3.13 -2.74
N VAL A 148 5.85 -4.34 -2.23
CA VAL A 148 5.05 -4.98 -1.17
C VAL A 148 5.98 -5.50 -0.08
N LEU A 149 5.82 -4.97 1.12
CA LEU A 149 6.41 -5.49 2.36
C LEU A 149 5.29 -6.09 3.21
N LEU A 150 5.42 -7.35 3.60
CA LEU A 150 4.51 -8.01 4.54
C LEU A 150 5.21 -8.18 5.89
N ASN A 151 4.45 -8.04 6.97
CA ASN A 151 4.99 -8.18 8.33
C ASN A 151 5.10 -9.67 8.75
N THR A 152 6.01 -10.39 8.11
CA THR A 152 6.38 -11.75 8.51
C THR A 152 7.16 -11.73 9.83
N PRO A 153 7.33 -12.87 10.53
CA PRO A 153 8.10 -12.92 11.78
C PRO A 153 9.50 -12.30 11.69
N LEU A 154 10.20 -12.51 10.55
CA LEU A 154 11.51 -11.92 10.34
C LEU A 154 11.43 -10.41 10.07
N ALA A 155 10.43 -9.95 9.30
CA ALA A 155 10.19 -8.52 9.11
C ALA A 155 9.88 -7.84 10.44
N SER A 156 9.02 -8.43 11.25
CA SER A 156 8.67 -7.95 12.59
C SER A 156 9.92 -7.81 13.49
N ASP A 157 10.81 -8.80 13.50
CA ASP A 157 12.05 -8.74 14.28
C ASP A 157 13.00 -7.62 13.80
N LEU A 158 13.14 -7.44 12.47
CA LEU A 158 13.93 -6.35 11.90
C LEU A 158 13.34 -4.97 12.23
N ILE A 159 12.02 -4.81 12.14
CA ILE A 159 11.32 -3.57 12.49
C ILE A 159 11.50 -3.27 13.98
N ARG A 160 11.31 -4.25 14.85
CA ARG A 160 11.49 -4.11 16.29
C ARG A 160 12.88 -3.61 16.66
N LYS A 161 13.91 -4.03 15.91
CA LYS A 161 15.31 -3.63 16.09
C LYS A 161 15.65 -2.29 15.43
N GLY A 162 14.75 -1.73 14.63
CA GLY A 162 15.01 -0.54 13.81
C GLY A 162 15.95 -0.81 12.62
N GLU A 163 16.15 -2.09 12.25
CA GLU A 163 17.06 -2.50 11.17
C GLU A 163 16.39 -2.40 9.78
N VAL A 164 15.81 -1.25 9.47
CA VAL A 164 14.98 -0.99 8.29
C VAL A 164 15.73 -1.30 7.00
N GLN A 165 17.03 -1.06 6.95
CA GLN A 165 17.85 -1.27 5.76
C GLN A 165 17.91 -2.75 5.33
N LYS A 166 17.73 -3.68 6.27
CA LYS A 166 17.72 -5.12 5.98
C LYS A 166 16.39 -5.63 5.39
N LEU A 167 15.32 -4.82 5.46
CA LEU A 167 14.01 -5.20 4.93
C LEU A 167 14.04 -5.39 3.41
N LYS A 168 14.80 -4.60 2.67
CA LYS A 168 14.93 -4.78 1.21
C LYS A 168 15.52 -6.14 0.84
N GLU A 169 16.55 -6.60 1.56
CA GLU A 169 17.14 -7.92 1.32
C GLU A 169 16.16 -9.05 1.68
N LEU A 170 15.38 -8.86 2.75
CA LEU A 170 14.31 -9.79 3.10
C LEU A 170 13.27 -9.86 1.98
N MET A 171 12.79 -8.71 1.49
CA MET A 171 11.78 -8.65 0.43
C MET A 171 12.27 -9.34 -0.85
N LYS A 172 13.52 -9.10 -1.28
CA LYS A 172 14.13 -9.74 -2.45
C LYS A 172 14.08 -11.28 -2.40
N ARG A 173 14.15 -11.87 -1.20
CA ARG A 173 14.20 -13.33 -0.99
C ARG A 173 12.85 -13.95 -0.63
N SER A 174 11.82 -13.13 -0.45
CA SER A 174 10.52 -13.57 0.07
C SER A 174 9.38 -13.44 -0.96
N ASN A 175 9.69 -13.56 -2.24
CA ASN A 175 8.71 -13.46 -3.33
C ASN A 175 7.60 -14.51 -3.22
N GLU A 176 7.94 -15.74 -2.79
CA GLU A 176 6.97 -16.83 -2.57
C GLU A 176 5.93 -16.47 -1.50
N GLN A 177 6.25 -15.55 -0.60
CA GLN A 177 5.35 -15.04 0.43
C GLN A 177 4.53 -13.83 -0.03
N GLY A 178 4.70 -13.39 -1.28
CA GLY A 178 3.99 -12.24 -1.85
C GLY A 178 4.68 -10.89 -1.64
N MET A 179 5.92 -10.86 -1.11
CA MET A 179 6.73 -9.66 -1.07
C MET A 179 7.39 -9.40 -2.42
N GLN A 180 7.58 -8.14 -2.76
CA GLN A 180 8.41 -7.74 -3.91
C GLN A 180 8.98 -6.34 -3.73
N THR A 181 10.16 -6.11 -4.30
CA THR A 181 10.77 -4.77 -4.39
C THR A 181 10.35 -4.05 -5.66
N PHE A 182 10.55 -2.73 -5.73
CA PHE A 182 10.34 -1.97 -6.96
C PHE A 182 11.18 -2.50 -8.12
N ASP A 183 12.45 -2.85 -7.88
CA ASP A 183 13.35 -3.34 -8.93
C ASP A 183 12.84 -4.66 -9.52
N GLN A 184 12.30 -5.57 -8.71
CA GLN A 184 11.68 -6.82 -9.19
C GLN A 184 10.39 -6.56 -9.99
N ALA A 185 9.56 -5.61 -9.54
CA ALA A 185 8.36 -5.22 -10.26
C ALA A 185 8.70 -4.57 -11.62
N LEU A 186 9.68 -3.66 -11.64
CA LEU A 186 10.18 -3.03 -12.87
C LEU A 186 10.78 -4.06 -13.83
N HIS A 187 11.57 -5.00 -13.32
CA HIS A 187 12.13 -6.09 -14.10
C HIS A 187 11.04 -6.91 -14.79
N THR A 188 9.97 -7.26 -14.05
CA THR A 188 8.84 -8.02 -14.58
C THR A 188 8.09 -7.25 -15.66
N LEU A 189 7.80 -5.96 -15.45
CA LEU A 189 7.10 -5.13 -16.44
C LEU A 189 7.95 -4.91 -17.70
N TYR A 190 9.25 -4.68 -17.55
CA TYR A 190 10.18 -4.60 -18.67
C TYR A 190 10.22 -5.91 -19.45
N GLY A 191 10.32 -7.05 -18.78
CA GLY A 191 10.30 -8.38 -19.40
C GLY A 191 9.02 -8.67 -20.20
N ARG A 192 7.89 -8.09 -19.80
CA ARG A 192 6.61 -8.16 -20.52
C ARG A 192 6.49 -7.13 -21.65
N GLY A 193 7.47 -6.23 -21.82
CA GLY A 193 7.40 -5.13 -22.79
C GLY A 193 6.39 -4.04 -22.44
N GLU A 194 5.94 -3.97 -21.18
CA GLU A 194 4.95 -2.99 -20.71
C GLU A 194 5.57 -1.62 -20.37
N ILE A 195 6.89 -1.56 -20.19
CA ILE A 195 7.67 -0.33 -19.99
C ILE A 195 8.98 -0.40 -20.79
N THR A 196 9.60 0.76 -21.06
CA THR A 196 10.90 0.81 -21.73
C THR A 196 12.05 0.48 -20.78
N TYR A 197 13.23 0.15 -21.34
CA TYR A 197 14.44 -0.05 -20.54
C TYR A 197 14.86 1.23 -19.81
N GLU A 198 14.79 2.35 -20.52
CA GLU A 198 15.14 3.69 -20.00
C GLU A 198 14.26 4.05 -18.81
N ASP A 199 12.94 3.85 -18.92
CA ASP A 199 12.00 4.11 -17.85
C ASP A 199 12.21 3.16 -16.68
N ALA A 200 12.47 1.88 -16.93
CA ALA A 200 12.77 0.92 -15.87
C ALA A 200 13.98 1.36 -15.03
N ILE A 201 15.07 1.76 -15.70
CA ILE A 201 16.30 2.20 -15.01
C ILE A 201 16.11 3.55 -14.30
N ALA A 202 15.33 4.47 -14.89
CA ALA A 202 15.06 5.78 -14.29
C ALA A 202 14.23 5.71 -13.00
N HIS A 203 13.35 4.71 -12.88
CA HIS A 203 12.48 4.52 -11.73
C HIS A 203 12.99 3.48 -10.72
N ALA A 204 14.14 2.85 -10.99
CA ALA A 204 14.72 1.84 -10.12
C ALA A 204 15.24 2.42 -8.80
N ASP A 205 15.03 1.69 -7.71
CA ASP A 205 15.68 2.00 -6.43
C ASP A 205 17.19 1.76 -6.50
N SER A 206 17.61 0.68 -7.19
CA SER A 206 19.02 0.38 -7.51
C SER A 206 19.17 0.10 -9.01
N SER A 207 19.53 1.13 -9.77
CA SER A 207 19.77 0.99 -11.22
C SER A 207 20.82 -0.08 -11.56
N ASN A 208 21.80 -0.30 -10.67
CA ASN A 208 22.83 -1.31 -10.88
C ASN A 208 22.29 -2.73 -10.69
N ASP A 209 21.51 -2.95 -9.64
CA ASP A 209 20.88 -4.26 -9.37
C ASP A 209 19.91 -4.62 -10.51
N LEU A 210 19.08 -3.66 -10.94
CA LEU A 210 18.14 -3.89 -12.03
C LEU A 210 18.87 -4.20 -13.36
N ARG A 211 19.96 -3.48 -13.69
CA ARG A 211 20.79 -3.78 -14.86
C ARG A 211 21.37 -5.18 -14.80
N LEU A 212 21.82 -5.62 -13.62
CA LEU A 212 22.36 -6.96 -13.42
C LEU A 212 21.27 -8.03 -13.64
N MET A 213 20.09 -7.85 -13.07
CA MET A 213 18.94 -8.74 -13.27
C MET A 213 18.60 -8.90 -14.76
N ILE A 214 18.47 -7.79 -15.48
CA ILE A 214 18.19 -7.80 -16.92
C ILE A 214 19.29 -8.49 -17.74
N LYS A 215 20.56 -8.33 -17.36
CA LYS A 215 21.69 -8.99 -18.05
C LYS A 215 21.71 -10.49 -17.80
N LEU A 216 21.41 -10.94 -16.59
CA LEU A 216 21.38 -12.37 -16.25
C LEU A 216 20.30 -13.10 -17.05
N ASP A 217 19.08 -12.55 -17.14
CA ASP A 217 18.01 -13.16 -17.96
C ASP A 217 18.38 -13.28 -19.44
N LYS A 218 19.05 -12.28 -20.02
CA LYS A 218 19.52 -12.36 -21.40
C LYS A 218 20.57 -13.46 -21.62
N ASN A 219 21.43 -13.70 -20.63
CA ASN A 219 22.45 -14.72 -20.71
C ASN A 219 21.91 -16.14 -20.51
N GLU A 220 20.82 -16.30 -19.75
CA GLU A 220 20.15 -17.59 -19.52
C GLU A 220 19.22 -18.01 -20.66
N GLY A 221 19.12 -17.23 -21.74
CA GLY A 221 18.24 -17.51 -22.89
C GLY A 221 16.76 -17.52 -22.53
N ARG A 222 16.39 -17.00 -21.37
CA ARG A 222 14.99 -16.81 -20.99
C ARG A 222 14.43 -15.67 -21.83
N ALA A 223 13.56 -16.02 -22.77
CA ALA A 223 12.74 -15.04 -23.46
C ALA A 223 11.99 -14.20 -22.41
N PRO A 224 11.81 -12.87 -22.62
CA PRO A 224 11.22 -11.98 -21.63
C PRO A 224 9.72 -12.22 -21.35
N ASN A 225 9.20 -13.43 -21.57
CA ASN A 225 7.76 -13.75 -21.53
C ASN A 225 7.34 -14.91 -20.61
N ALA A 226 8.15 -15.36 -19.65
CA ALA A 226 7.69 -16.36 -18.69
C ALA A 226 7.26 -15.68 -17.38
N ALA A 227 5.97 -15.42 -17.24
CA ALA A 227 5.37 -14.97 -15.98
C ALA A 227 5.47 -16.08 -14.91
N PRO A 228 5.89 -15.80 -13.67
CA PRO A 228 5.58 -16.69 -12.57
C PRO A 228 4.06 -16.67 -12.37
N ALA A 229 3.47 -17.86 -12.31
CA ALA A 229 2.03 -18.04 -12.11
C ALA A 229 1.65 -17.78 -10.64
N THR A 230 1.62 -16.53 -10.25
CA THR A 230 0.93 -16.06 -9.04
C THR A 230 0.51 -14.60 -9.28
N GLY A 231 -0.45 -14.44 -10.18
CA GLY A 231 -1.06 -13.14 -10.45
C GLY A 231 -2.26 -12.93 -9.55
N LEU A 232 -2.25 -11.87 -8.79
CA LEU A 232 -3.48 -11.16 -8.49
C LEU A 232 -4.06 -10.67 -9.83
N GLN A 233 -4.95 -11.45 -10.44
CA GLN A 233 -5.75 -10.98 -11.55
C GLN A 233 -6.81 -10.04 -10.96
N MET A 234 -6.72 -8.76 -11.28
CA MET A 234 -7.87 -7.88 -11.14
C MET A 234 -8.88 -8.32 -12.21
N GLU A 235 -9.94 -9.00 -11.82
CA GLU A 235 -11.11 -9.16 -12.65
C GLU A 235 -11.67 -7.76 -12.94
N SER A 236 -11.69 -7.41 -14.20
CA SER A 236 -12.43 -6.25 -14.67
C SER A 236 -13.90 -6.65 -14.73
N ASP A 237 -14.67 -6.31 -13.70
CA ASP A 237 -16.12 -6.38 -13.78
C ASP A 237 -16.60 -5.50 -14.93
N PRO A 238 -17.44 -6.05 -15.85
CA PRO A 238 -18.08 -5.22 -16.86
C PRO A 238 -19.06 -4.29 -16.15
N VAL A 239 -18.80 -2.99 -16.24
CA VAL A 239 -19.76 -1.96 -15.84
C VAL A 239 -20.98 -2.11 -16.75
N GLU A 240 -21.98 -2.82 -16.28
CA GLU A 240 -23.29 -2.85 -16.88
C GLU A 240 -23.91 -1.45 -16.70
N GLN A 241 -23.99 -0.73 -17.82
CA GLN A 241 -24.74 0.51 -17.90
C GLN A 241 -26.23 0.20 -17.70
N SER A 242 -26.68 0.13 -16.45
CA SER A 242 -28.10 0.12 -16.16
C SER A 242 -28.64 1.52 -16.36
N LYS A 243 -29.41 1.64 -17.42
CA LYS A 243 -30.25 2.79 -17.76
C LYS A 243 -31.08 3.23 -16.56
N ILE A 244 -30.76 4.43 -16.07
CA ILE A 244 -31.68 5.20 -15.23
C ILE A 244 -32.76 5.74 -16.17
N TYR A 245 -33.98 5.24 -16.07
CA TYR A 245 -35.16 5.91 -16.58
C TYR A 245 -36.41 5.58 -15.76
N ARG A 246 -37.03 6.58 -15.37
CA ARG A 246 -38.33 7.16 -15.20
C ARG A 246 -38.89 7.03 -13.80
#